data_a07f1c30787093704efda2b849f7f1ea
#
_entry.id   a07f1c30787093704efda2b849f7f1ea
#
_cell.length_a   1.000
_cell.length_b   1.000
_cell.length_c   1.000
_cell.angle_alpha   90.00
_cell.angle_beta   90.00
_cell.angle_gamma   90.00
#
_symmetry.space_group_name_H-M   'P 1'
#
loop_
_entity.id
_entity.type
_entity.pdbx_description
1 polymer ?
#
loop_
_entity_poly.entity_id
_entity_poly.type
_entity_poly.pdbx_seq_one_letter_code
_entity_poly.pdbx_strand_id
1 'polypeptide(L)'
;MDTLLTGSVAYDYLMTFPGLFKEQILPERLASISLSFLVDSMSKQRGGVAPNIAYSMALLGERPRVMATVGEDFGDYRVWLDSKGVDTSLMKVVPGLFTASFFATTDQASAQIASFYPGAMGVASMQSLKELDQKPDLVIVSPNAPDAMMKFPAECRELGIKYLYDPSQQVLRLEGDELARDMECASFLFCNDYEYGLISRKTGWDLKQMLEHVEVLVITRGKDGADLYTDDKEVHIPTVPEDEIVDPTGVGDAFRGGFLAGYAHGFDWTLCGEIGSLAAVYCLEQRGPQSHTYTRKEFVERFRKHFDDGGKLDELLK
;
A
#
# COMPACT_ATOMS: atom_id res chain seq x y z
N MET A 1 13.07 6.03 13.39
CA MET A 1 12.28 4.82 13.75
C MET A 1 12.62 3.69 12.80
N ASP A 2 12.88 2.48 13.30
CA ASP A 2 13.14 1.31 12.44
C ASP A 2 11.80 0.69 11.97
N THR A 3 11.44 0.94 10.72
CA THR A 3 10.16 0.52 10.12
C THR A 3 10.39 -0.60 9.12
N LEU A 4 9.70 -1.72 9.33
CA LEU A 4 9.71 -2.88 8.43
C LEU A 4 8.36 -3.05 7.74
N LEU A 5 8.37 -3.08 6.42
CA LEU A 5 7.16 -3.31 5.62
C LEU A 5 7.12 -4.75 5.11
N THR A 6 6.01 -5.42 5.33
CA THR A 6 5.69 -6.71 4.71
C THR A 6 4.51 -6.51 3.77
N GLY A 7 4.52 -7.14 2.61
CA GLY A 7 3.45 -6.99 1.65
C GLY A 7 3.85 -7.42 0.24
N SER A 8 2.92 -7.25 -0.69
CA SER A 8 3.16 -7.56 -2.09
C SER A 8 4.24 -6.68 -2.68
N VAL A 9 5.08 -7.30 -3.52
CA VAL A 9 5.99 -6.64 -4.45
C VAL A 9 5.61 -7.14 -5.83
N ALA A 10 5.27 -6.25 -6.75
CA ALA A 10 4.70 -6.65 -8.03
C ALA A 10 5.17 -5.77 -9.20
N TYR A 11 4.99 -6.29 -10.40
CA TYR A 11 5.00 -5.51 -11.63
C TYR A 11 3.59 -5.42 -12.20
N ASP A 12 3.23 -4.23 -12.69
CA ASP A 12 1.99 -4.00 -13.42
C ASP A 12 2.28 -3.86 -14.91
N TYR A 13 1.74 -4.78 -15.71
CA TYR A 13 1.82 -4.78 -17.17
C TYR A 13 0.49 -4.28 -17.71
N LEU A 14 0.45 -3.02 -18.12
CA LEU A 14 -0.74 -2.35 -18.59
C LEU A 14 -0.70 -2.24 -20.11
N MET A 15 -1.72 -2.77 -20.79
CA MET A 15 -1.82 -2.84 -22.24
C MET A 15 -3.08 -2.11 -22.71
N THR A 16 -3.02 -1.48 -23.88
CA THR A 16 -4.15 -0.85 -24.53
C THR A 16 -4.56 -1.61 -25.78
N PHE A 17 -5.82 -2.00 -25.85
CA PHE A 17 -6.42 -2.63 -27.03
C PHE A 17 -7.16 -1.58 -27.85
N PRO A 18 -6.84 -1.40 -29.17
CA PRO A 18 -7.41 -0.36 -30.01
C PRO A 18 -8.80 -0.70 -30.57
N GLY A 19 -9.53 -1.56 -29.93
CA GLY A 19 -10.89 -1.98 -30.29
C GLY A 19 -11.79 -2.06 -29.05
N LEU A 20 -12.91 -2.76 -29.21
CA LEU A 20 -13.85 -3.04 -28.13
C LEU A 20 -13.92 -4.55 -27.89
N PHE A 21 -13.74 -4.99 -26.65
CA PHE A 21 -13.83 -6.42 -26.31
C PHE A 21 -15.18 -7.01 -26.69
N LYS A 22 -16.28 -6.26 -26.51
CA LYS A 22 -17.63 -6.70 -26.88
C LYS A 22 -17.81 -7.05 -28.35
N GLU A 23 -16.94 -6.57 -29.25
CA GLU A 23 -16.95 -6.87 -30.67
C GLU A 23 -16.14 -8.12 -31.03
N GLN A 24 -15.22 -8.52 -30.14
CA GLN A 24 -14.34 -9.66 -30.34
C GLN A 24 -14.80 -10.91 -29.55
N ILE A 25 -15.48 -10.70 -28.44
CA ILE A 25 -15.96 -11.80 -27.58
C ILE A 25 -17.39 -12.15 -27.97
N LEU A 26 -17.57 -13.37 -28.47
CA LEU A 26 -18.89 -13.91 -28.84
C LEU A 26 -19.48 -14.68 -27.65
N PRO A 27 -20.55 -14.17 -27.00
CA PRO A 27 -21.10 -14.79 -25.77
C PRO A 27 -21.49 -16.26 -25.97
N GLU A 28 -21.98 -16.60 -27.15
CA GLU A 28 -22.36 -17.99 -27.49
C GLU A 28 -21.17 -18.93 -27.67
N ARG A 29 -19.94 -18.44 -27.71
CA ARG A 29 -18.72 -19.21 -27.86
C ARG A 29 -17.81 -19.20 -26.65
N LEU A 30 -18.27 -18.73 -25.51
CA LEU A 30 -17.47 -18.64 -24.28
C LEU A 30 -16.93 -20.02 -23.83
N ALA A 31 -17.68 -21.09 -24.06
CA ALA A 31 -17.24 -22.45 -23.68
C ALA A 31 -16.00 -22.97 -24.45
N SER A 32 -15.68 -22.35 -25.62
CA SER A 32 -14.55 -22.72 -26.47
C SER A 32 -13.74 -21.51 -26.91
N ILE A 33 -13.66 -20.50 -26.04
CA ILE A 33 -13.02 -19.23 -26.38
C ILE A 33 -11.51 -19.43 -26.57
N SER A 34 -10.99 -18.91 -27.70
CA SER A 34 -9.57 -18.76 -27.98
C SER A 34 -9.40 -17.42 -28.68
N LEU A 35 -8.92 -16.43 -27.93
CA LEU A 35 -8.77 -15.05 -28.42
C LEU A 35 -7.35 -14.57 -28.18
N SER A 36 -6.85 -13.78 -29.15
CA SER A 36 -5.62 -13.00 -29.03
C SER A 36 -5.93 -11.57 -29.39
N PHE A 37 -5.56 -10.66 -28.50
CA PHE A 37 -5.70 -9.23 -28.75
C PHE A 37 -4.36 -8.65 -29.21
N LEU A 38 -4.35 -7.99 -30.37
CA LEU A 38 -3.22 -7.17 -30.79
C LEU A 38 -3.33 -5.83 -30.06
N VAL A 39 -2.39 -5.53 -29.19
CA VAL A 39 -2.36 -4.33 -28.36
C VAL A 39 -1.47 -3.26 -29.00
N ASP A 40 -1.85 -2.00 -28.86
CA ASP A 40 -1.09 -0.85 -29.41
C ASP A 40 0.03 -0.42 -28.50
N SER A 41 -0.12 -0.61 -27.20
CA SER A 41 0.87 -0.17 -26.20
C SER A 41 0.95 -1.14 -25.05
N MET A 42 2.13 -1.20 -24.44
CA MET A 42 2.38 -1.88 -23.18
C MET A 42 3.31 -1.02 -22.32
N SER A 43 2.95 -0.83 -21.09
CA SER A 43 3.83 -0.27 -20.07
C SER A 43 4.08 -1.29 -18.96
N LYS A 44 5.31 -1.32 -18.45
CA LYS A 44 5.69 -2.06 -17.25
C LYS A 44 5.92 -1.06 -16.14
N GLN A 45 5.14 -1.12 -15.08
CA GLN A 45 5.26 -0.28 -13.91
C GLN A 45 5.73 -1.09 -12.70
N ARG A 46 6.43 -0.42 -11.79
CA ARG A 46 6.79 -0.96 -10.49
C ARG A 46 5.60 -0.76 -9.56
N GLY A 47 5.25 -1.78 -8.81
CA GLY A 47 4.08 -1.77 -7.93
C GLY A 47 4.24 -2.72 -6.76
N GLY A 48 3.14 -2.99 -6.12
CA GLY A 48 3.07 -3.73 -4.85
C GLY A 48 2.99 -2.78 -3.66
N VAL A 49 2.15 -3.13 -2.70
CA VAL A 49 1.79 -2.22 -1.60
C VAL A 49 2.99 -1.87 -0.73
N ALA A 50 3.80 -2.86 -0.34
CA ALA A 50 4.95 -2.61 0.53
C ALA A 50 5.99 -1.65 -0.09
N PRO A 51 6.47 -1.85 -1.34
CA PRO A 51 7.40 -0.91 -1.93
C PRO A 51 6.79 0.45 -2.30
N ASN A 52 5.47 0.55 -2.55
CA ASN A 52 4.81 1.84 -2.78
C ASN A 52 4.81 2.70 -1.51
N ILE A 53 4.46 2.11 -0.36
CA ILE A 53 4.52 2.77 0.95
C ILE A 53 5.97 3.16 1.26
N ALA A 54 6.92 2.21 1.11
CA ALA A 54 8.33 2.43 1.38
C ALA A 54 8.92 3.55 0.52
N TYR A 55 8.55 3.61 -0.76
CA TYR A 55 8.97 4.67 -1.68
C TYR A 55 8.54 6.06 -1.18
N SER A 56 7.27 6.21 -0.78
CA SER A 56 6.73 7.48 -0.27
C SER A 56 7.38 7.90 1.05
N MET A 57 7.67 6.94 1.96
CA MET A 57 8.45 7.19 3.17
C MET A 57 9.87 7.68 2.84
N ALA A 58 10.52 7.02 1.88
CA ALA A 58 11.90 7.34 1.48
C ALA A 58 12.02 8.74 0.84
N LEU A 59 11.01 9.21 0.09
CA LEU A 59 10.97 10.58 -0.43
C LEU A 59 10.96 11.63 0.69
N LEU A 60 10.43 11.28 1.86
CA LEU A 60 10.40 12.14 3.06
C LEU A 60 11.63 11.98 3.96
N GLY A 61 12.59 11.13 3.55
CA GLY A 61 13.89 11.00 4.22
C GLY A 61 14.02 9.79 5.14
N GLU A 62 12.99 8.97 5.27
CA GLU A 62 13.05 7.70 6.01
C GLU A 62 13.84 6.62 5.26
N ARG A 63 14.30 5.60 5.99
CA ARG A 63 14.96 4.41 5.44
C ARG A 63 14.17 3.13 5.78
N PRO A 64 12.98 2.97 5.21
CA PRO A 64 12.17 1.79 5.50
C PRO A 64 12.83 0.51 4.97
N ARG A 65 12.72 -0.58 5.72
CA ARG A 65 13.13 -1.93 5.29
C ARG A 65 11.93 -2.65 4.70
N VAL A 66 12.13 -3.40 3.61
CA VAL A 66 11.08 -4.23 3.03
C VAL A 66 11.44 -5.70 3.13
N MET A 67 10.59 -6.49 3.79
CA MET A 67 10.69 -7.94 3.87
C MET A 67 9.62 -8.57 2.97
N ALA A 68 10.07 -9.16 1.87
CA ALA A 68 9.19 -9.76 0.87
C ALA A 68 9.90 -10.87 0.11
N THR A 69 9.12 -11.73 -0.55
CA THR A 69 9.62 -12.69 -1.52
C THR A 69 9.41 -12.17 -2.93
N VAL A 70 10.45 -12.27 -3.76
CA VAL A 70 10.50 -11.76 -5.13
C VAL A 70 11.08 -12.81 -6.07
N GLY A 71 10.82 -12.67 -7.36
CA GLY A 71 11.31 -13.60 -8.37
C GLY A 71 12.70 -13.25 -8.90
N GLU A 72 13.21 -14.10 -9.81
CA GLU A 72 14.51 -13.93 -10.46
C GLU A 72 14.58 -12.66 -11.33
N ASP A 73 13.44 -12.12 -11.73
CA ASP A 73 13.29 -10.92 -12.56
C ASP A 73 13.32 -9.60 -11.76
N PHE A 74 13.56 -9.66 -10.45
CA PHE A 74 13.48 -8.50 -9.56
C PHE A 74 14.72 -7.58 -9.59
N GLY A 75 15.79 -7.93 -10.24
CA GLY A 75 17.08 -7.24 -10.17
C GLY A 75 17.01 -5.73 -10.42
N ASP A 76 16.38 -5.30 -11.51
CA ASP A 76 16.25 -3.87 -11.86
C ASP A 76 15.37 -3.11 -10.86
N TYR A 77 14.35 -3.76 -10.31
CA TYR A 77 13.49 -3.14 -9.32
C TYR A 77 14.22 -2.96 -7.99
N ARG A 78 15.04 -3.93 -7.58
CA ARG A 78 15.92 -3.82 -6.41
C ARG A 78 16.83 -2.60 -6.52
N VAL A 79 17.55 -2.47 -7.63
CA VAL A 79 18.44 -1.33 -7.89
C VAL A 79 17.66 0.00 -7.79
N TRP A 80 16.44 0.04 -8.31
CA TRP A 80 15.58 1.21 -8.20
C TRP A 80 15.25 1.56 -6.75
N LEU A 81 14.74 0.61 -5.96
CA LEU A 81 14.37 0.82 -4.57
C LEU A 81 15.57 1.25 -3.72
N ASP A 82 16.71 0.56 -3.87
CA ASP A 82 17.96 0.91 -3.18
C ASP A 82 18.39 2.35 -3.53
N SER A 83 18.25 2.76 -4.80
CA SER A 83 18.58 4.13 -5.25
C SER A 83 17.66 5.19 -4.63
N LYS A 84 16.49 4.80 -4.14
CA LYS A 84 15.52 5.68 -3.48
C LYS A 84 15.64 5.70 -1.96
N GLY A 85 16.56 4.91 -1.40
CA GLY A 85 16.79 4.85 0.04
C GLY A 85 15.99 3.77 0.77
N VAL A 86 15.26 2.92 0.04
CA VAL A 86 14.58 1.75 0.62
C VAL A 86 15.59 0.63 0.84
N ASP A 87 15.59 0.04 2.02
CA ASP A 87 16.45 -1.11 2.32
C ASP A 87 15.79 -2.41 1.85
N THR A 88 16.38 -3.03 0.83
CA THR A 88 15.91 -4.28 0.21
C THR A 88 16.66 -5.53 0.70
N SER A 89 17.49 -5.42 1.74
CA SER A 89 18.32 -6.53 2.24
C SER A 89 17.52 -7.76 2.68
N LEU A 90 16.28 -7.55 3.15
CA LEU A 90 15.36 -8.61 3.58
C LEU A 90 14.46 -9.14 2.44
N MET A 91 14.59 -8.62 1.22
CA MET A 91 13.87 -9.16 0.07
C MET A 91 14.56 -10.42 -0.43
N LYS A 92 13.86 -11.56 -0.35
CA LYS A 92 14.38 -12.88 -0.71
C LYS A 92 13.99 -13.28 -2.13
N VAL A 93 14.99 -13.50 -2.98
CA VAL A 93 14.73 -14.05 -4.33
C VAL A 93 14.42 -15.54 -4.22
N VAL A 94 13.30 -15.96 -4.81
CA VAL A 94 12.86 -17.36 -4.86
C VAL A 94 13.20 -17.94 -6.22
N PRO A 95 14.14 -18.93 -6.29
CA PRO A 95 14.55 -19.52 -7.55
C PRO A 95 13.39 -20.19 -8.30
N GLY A 96 13.37 -20.05 -9.62
CA GLY A 96 12.35 -20.66 -10.49
C GLY A 96 10.99 -19.95 -10.47
N LEU A 97 10.84 -18.85 -9.75
CA LEU A 97 9.62 -18.05 -9.75
C LEU A 97 9.89 -16.65 -10.30
N PHE A 98 8.86 -16.04 -10.89
CA PHE A 98 8.82 -14.62 -11.20
C PHE A 98 8.24 -13.83 -10.04
N THR A 99 8.56 -12.54 -9.99
CA THR A 99 7.90 -11.57 -9.11
C THR A 99 6.40 -11.52 -9.43
N ALA A 100 5.57 -11.26 -8.43
CA ALA A 100 4.14 -11.13 -8.66
C ALA A 100 3.87 -10.11 -9.78
N SER A 101 2.87 -10.40 -10.61
CA SER A 101 2.62 -9.60 -11.81
C SER A 101 1.13 -9.46 -12.08
N PHE A 102 0.70 -8.22 -12.27
CA PHE A 102 -0.63 -7.86 -12.73
C PHE A 102 -0.59 -7.55 -14.22
N PHE A 103 -1.41 -8.24 -15.00
CA PHE A 103 -1.56 -8.03 -16.43
C PHE A 103 -2.96 -7.50 -16.68
N ALA A 104 -3.08 -6.32 -17.26
CA ALA A 104 -4.36 -5.74 -17.61
C ALA A 104 -4.35 -5.22 -19.04
N THR A 105 -5.36 -5.62 -19.80
CA THR A 105 -5.63 -5.07 -21.13
C THR A 105 -6.91 -4.26 -21.06
N THR A 106 -6.84 -2.99 -21.45
CA THR A 106 -7.96 -2.04 -21.42
C THR A 106 -8.35 -1.70 -22.84
N ASP A 107 -9.64 -1.75 -23.15
CA ASP A 107 -10.21 -1.40 -24.44
C ASP A 107 -10.59 0.08 -24.54
N GLN A 108 -11.07 0.52 -25.73
CA GLN A 108 -11.48 1.90 -25.99
C GLN A 108 -12.67 2.38 -25.14
N ALA A 109 -13.46 1.45 -24.58
CA ALA A 109 -14.60 1.76 -23.70
C ALA A 109 -14.21 1.68 -22.22
N SER A 110 -12.91 1.59 -21.90
CA SER A 110 -12.39 1.41 -20.55
C SER A 110 -12.79 0.07 -19.89
N ALA A 111 -13.29 -0.91 -20.68
CA ALA A 111 -13.45 -2.26 -20.19
C ALA A 111 -12.09 -2.94 -20.05
N GLN A 112 -11.94 -3.77 -19.02
CA GLN A 112 -10.64 -4.35 -18.69
C GLN A 112 -10.73 -5.87 -18.56
N ILE A 113 -9.75 -6.56 -19.14
CA ILE A 113 -9.49 -7.98 -18.91
C ILE A 113 -8.16 -8.07 -18.20
N ALA A 114 -8.17 -8.65 -16.99
CA ALA A 114 -6.99 -8.70 -16.14
C ALA A 114 -6.73 -10.09 -15.57
N SER A 115 -5.44 -10.35 -15.28
CA SER A 115 -4.97 -11.55 -14.58
C SER A 115 -3.90 -11.14 -13.56
N PHE A 116 -3.90 -11.80 -12.42
CA PHE A 116 -2.86 -11.65 -11.40
C PHE A 116 -2.12 -12.96 -11.20
N TYR A 117 -0.81 -12.90 -11.40
CA TYR A 117 0.11 -14.00 -11.09
C TYR A 117 0.78 -13.71 -9.75
N PRO A 118 0.54 -14.52 -8.68
CA PRO A 118 1.13 -14.26 -7.38
C PRO A 118 2.65 -14.53 -7.33
N GLY A 119 3.15 -15.42 -8.16
CA GLY A 119 4.58 -15.74 -8.24
C GLY A 119 5.23 -15.99 -6.89
N ALA A 120 6.39 -15.39 -6.69
CA ALA A 120 7.14 -15.52 -5.44
C ALA A 120 6.39 -14.98 -4.21
N MET A 121 5.44 -14.04 -4.37
CA MET A 121 4.59 -13.57 -3.26
C MET A 121 3.81 -14.75 -2.63
N GLY A 122 3.44 -15.76 -3.42
CA GLY A 122 2.69 -16.92 -2.94
C GLY A 122 3.40 -17.76 -1.87
N VAL A 123 4.69 -17.55 -1.66
CA VAL A 123 5.49 -18.25 -0.63
C VAL A 123 6.06 -17.27 0.42
N ALA A 124 5.47 -16.11 0.59
CA ALA A 124 5.95 -15.08 1.51
C ALA A 124 6.01 -15.54 2.97
N SER A 125 5.17 -16.48 3.38
CA SER A 125 5.17 -17.10 4.72
C SER A 125 6.43 -17.92 5.04
N MET A 126 7.31 -18.17 4.03
CA MET A 126 8.62 -18.76 4.29
C MET A 126 9.57 -17.84 5.07
N GLN A 127 9.29 -16.54 5.09
CA GLN A 127 10.01 -15.56 5.92
C GLN A 127 9.38 -15.49 7.32
N SER A 128 10.18 -15.05 8.31
CA SER A 128 9.73 -14.92 9.69
C SER A 128 10.39 -13.70 10.35
N LEU A 129 9.60 -12.95 11.11
CA LEU A 129 10.09 -11.85 11.95
C LEU A 129 11.02 -12.36 13.08
N LYS A 130 10.88 -13.65 13.44
CA LYS A 130 11.72 -14.30 14.46
C LYS A 130 13.16 -14.55 14.00
N GLU A 131 13.41 -14.45 12.68
CA GLU A 131 14.74 -14.65 12.09
C GLU A 131 15.49 -13.31 11.91
N LEU A 132 14.89 -12.19 12.30
CA LEU A 132 15.54 -10.88 12.20
C LEU A 132 16.61 -10.69 13.27
N ASP A 133 17.79 -10.22 12.88
CA ASP A 133 18.89 -9.89 13.80
C ASP A 133 18.51 -8.74 14.75
N GLN A 134 17.70 -7.81 14.27
CA GLN A 134 17.22 -6.67 15.03
C GLN A 134 15.70 -6.54 14.90
N LYS A 135 15.06 -6.34 16.04
CA LYS A 135 13.63 -6.15 16.16
C LYS A 135 13.25 -4.76 15.65
N PRO A 136 12.33 -4.63 14.68
CA PRO A 136 11.85 -3.33 14.25
C PRO A 136 10.97 -2.66 15.32
N ASP A 137 10.91 -1.34 15.28
CA ASP A 137 10.02 -0.56 16.14
C ASP A 137 8.55 -0.70 15.69
N LEU A 138 8.34 -0.83 14.37
CA LEU A 138 7.02 -0.97 13.76
C LEU A 138 7.07 -1.90 12.55
N VAL A 139 6.14 -2.83 12.47
CA VAL A 139 5.91 -3.67 11.28
C VAL A 139 4.63 -3.23 10.58
N ILE A 140 4.70 -3.01 9.27
CA ILE A 140 3.52 -2.81 8.43
C ILE A 140 3.16 -4.14 7.79
N VAL A 141 1.99 -4.68 8.12
CA VAL A 141 1.43 -5.88 7.52
C VAL A 141 0.41 -5.45 6.49
N SER A 142 0.83 -5.40 5.23
CA SER A 142 0.00 -5.01 4.09
C SER A 142 -0.29 -6.21 3.17
N PRO A 143 -1.17 -6.07 2.15
CA PRO A 143 -1.63 -7.19 1.32
C PRO A 143 -0.53 -8.11 0.82
N ASN A 144 -0.65 -9.39 1.14
CA ASN A 144 0.29 -10.44 0.83
C ASN A 144 -0.45 -11.79 0.61
N ALA A 145 0.28 -12.90 0.49
CA ALA A 145 -0.33 -14.23 0.57
C ALA A 145 -1.09 -14.39 1.90
N PRO A 146 -2.27 -15.02 1.92
CA PRO A 146 -3.11 -15.10 3.13
C PRO A 146 -2.39 -15.69 4.34
N ASP A 147 -1.60 -16.75 4.14
CA ASP A 147 -0.82 -17.40 5.20
C ASP A 147 0.26 -16.47 5.79
N ALA A 148 0.88 -15.62 4.98
CA ALA A 148 1.82 -14.60 5.44
C ALA A 148 1.10 -13.50 6.23
N MET A 149 -0.09 -13.08 5.78
CA MET A 149 -0.90 -12.08 6.48
C MET A 149 -1.38 -12.56 7.85
N MET A 150 -1.66 -13.83 8.01
CA MET A 150 -1.97 -14.44 9.32
C MET A 150 -0.73 -14.61 10.21
N LYS A 151 0.39 -14.96 9.61
CA LYS A 151 1.64 -15.26 10.33
C LYS A 151 2.27 -14.02 10.96
N PHE A 152 2.41 -12.93 10.19
CA PHE A 152 3.16 -11.76 10.66
C PHE A 152 2.48 -11.03 11.82
N PRO A 153 1.15 -10.80 11.89
CA PRO A 153 0.49 -10.28 13.08
C PRO A 153 0.69 -11.17 14.30
N ALA A 154 0.60 -12.51 14.13
CA ALA A 154 0.85 -13.45 15.22
C ALA A 154 2.28 -13.34 15.75
N GLU A 155 3.28 -13.27 14.88
CA GLU A 155 4.68 -13.09 15.27
C GLU A 155 4.92 -11.72 15.91
N CYS A 156 4.27 -10.64 15.43
CA CYS A 156 4.34 -9.33 16.07
C CYS A 156 3.85 -9.39 17.53
N ARG A 157 2.69 -10.04 17.79
CA ARG A 157 2.16 -10.22 19.15
C ARG A 157 3.11 -11.04 20.03
N GLU A 158 3.61 -12.16 19.53
CA GLU A 158 4.56 -13.02 20.28
C GLU A 158 5.85 -12.30 20.63
N LEU A 159 6.37 -11.48 19.71
CA LEU A 159 7.60 -10.73 19.88
C LEU A 159 7.39 -9.39 20.60
N GLY A 160 6.15 -8.97 20.85
CA GLY A 160 5.78 -7.65 21.38
C GLY A 160 6.27 -6.52 20.47
N ILE A 161 6.10 -6.65 19.15
CA ILE A 161 6.40 -5.63 18.15
C ILE A 161 5.10 -4.90 17.82
N LYS A 162 5.14 -3.59 17.78
CA LYS A 162 4.02 -2.78 17.26
C LYS A 162 3.80 -3.09 15.79
N TYR A 163 2.54 -3.16 15.36
CA TYR A 163 2.24 -3.34 13.95
C TYR A 163 1.05 -2.52 13.48
N LEU A 164 1.13 -2.12 12.22
CA LEU A 164 0.03 -1.61 11.43
C LEU A 164 -0.55 -2.76 10.62
N TYR A 165 -1.84 -2.98 10.72
CA TYR A 165 -2.57 -3.94 9.90
C TYR A 165 -3.32 -3.20 8.79
N ASP A 166 -3.03 -3.56 7.55
CA ASP A 166 -3.66 -3.03 6.34
C ASP A 166 -4.09 -4.20 5.47
N PRO A 167 -5.30 -4.74 5.68
CA PRO A 167 -5.77 -5.87 4.89
C PRO A 167 -6.11 -5.48 3.45
N SER A 168 -6.48 -4.21 3.17
CA SER A 168 -6.83 -3.70 1.85
C SER A 168 -7.70 -4.71 1.07
N GLN A 169 -7.40 -4.99 -0.19
CA GLN A 169 -8.18 -5.92 -1.02
C GLN A 169 -8.24 -7.38 -0.49
N GLN A 170 -7.38 -7.78 0.44
CA GLN A 170 -7.45 -9.12 1.05
C GLN A 170 -8.67 -9.28 1.97
N VAL A 171 -9.30 -8.19 2.38
CA VAL A 171 -10.60 -8.23 3.10
C VAL A 171 -11.63 -9.10 2.37
N LEU A 172 -11.58 -9.15 1.04
CA LEU A 172 -12.50 -10.00 0.26
C LEU A 172 -12.26 -11.50 0.47
N ARG A 173 -11.03 -11.91 0.79
CA ARG A 173 -10.59 -13.31 0.90
C ARG A 173 -10.51 -13.82 2.33
N LEU A 174 -10.24 -12.94 3.28
CA LEU A 174 -10.14 -13.27 4.70
C LEU A 174 -11.53 -13.41 5.32
N GLU A 175 -11.70 -14.37 6.21
CA GLU A 175 -12.92 -14.54 6.97
C GLU A 175 -12.98 -13.59 8.18
N GLY A 176 -14.16 -13.43 8.78
CA GLY A 176 -14.35 -12.45 9.85
C GLY A 176 -13.55 -12.73 11.12
N ASP A 177 -13.40 -13.99 11.49
CA ASP A 177 -12.59 -14.43 12.63
C ASP A 177 -11.08 -14.32 12.36
N GLU A 178 -10.65 -14.45 11.10
CA GLU A 178 -9.27 -14.19 10.69
C GLU A 178 -8.95 -12.70 10.79
N LEU A 179 -9.81 -11.84 10.24
CA LEU A 179 -9.68 -10.38 10.34
C LEU A 179 -9.66 -9.92 11.80
N ALA A 180 -10.62 -10.40 12.63
CA ALA A 180 -10.71 -10.06 14.04
C ALA A 180 -9.41 -10.42 14.78
N ARG A 181 -8.93 -11.66 14.60
CA ARG A 181 -7.68 -12.13 15.22
C ARG A 181 -6.47 -11.33 14.78
N ASP A 182 -6.37 -10.97 13.49
CA ASP A 182 -5.20 -10.30 12.94
C ASP A 182 -5.19 -8.79 13.23
N MET A 183 -6.35 -8.20 13.54
CA MET A 183 -6.48 -6.85 14.09
C MET A 183 -6.20 -6.78 15.61
N GLU A 184 -6.32 -7.91 16.35
CA GLU A 184 -6.11 -7.96 17.79
C GLU A 184 -4.73 -7.41 18.18
N CYS A 185 -4.70 -6.39 19.04
CA CYS A 185 -3.49 -5.69 19.49
C CYS A 185 -2.71 -4.97 18.37
N ALA A 186 -3.32 -4.69 17.21
CA ALA A 186 -2.70 -3.82 16.22
C ALA A 186 -2.60 -2.39 16.75
N SER A 187 -1.44 -1.74 16.57
CA SER A 187 -1.33 -0.32 16.90
C SER A 187 -2.10 0.54 15.91
N PHE A 188 -2.20 0.08 14.65
CA PHE A 188 -2.95 0.78 13.62
C PHE A 188 -3.77 -0.19 12.78
N LEU A 189 -5.00 0.20 12.45
CA LEU A 189 -5.78 -0.35 11.35
C LEU A 189 -5.95 0.72 10.28
N PHE A 190 -5.50 0.43 9.06
CA PHE A 190 -5.75 1.27 7.89
C PHE A 190 -6.70 0.57 6.93
N CYS A 191 -7.69 1.30 6.45
CA CYS A 191 -8.61 0.84 5.41
C CYS A 191 -9.21 2.05 4.68
N ASN A 192 -9.86 1.81 3.55
CA ASN A 192 -10.76 2.79 2.97
C ASN A 192 -12.18 2.58 3.49
N ASP A 193 -13.13 3.47 3.14
CA ASP A 193 -14.52 3.42 3.59
C ASP A 193 -15.24 2.14 3.12
N TYR A 194 -14.95 1.64 1.93
CA TYR A 194 -15.51 0.38 1.43
C TYR A 194 -14.95 -0.83 2.21
N GLU A 195 -13.65 -0.87 2.42
CA GLU A 195 -12.97 -1.91 3.20
C GLU A 195 -13.44 -1.90 4.66
N TYR A 196 -13.61 -0.70 5.27
CA TYR A 196 -14.19 -0.55 6.60
C TYR A 196 -15.58 -1.20 6.68
N GLY A 197 -16.45 -0.92 5.70
CA GLY A 197 -17.79 -1.53 5.64
C GLY A 197 -17.75 -3.05 5.51
N LEU A 198 -16.77 -3.60 4.78
CA LEU A 198 -16.57 -5.05 4.66
C LEU A 198 -16.03 -5.66 5.96
N ILE A 199 -15.03 -5.03 6.60
CA ILE A 199 -14.47 -5.47 7.88
C ILE A 199 -15.58 -5.50 8.92
N SER A 200 -16.35 -4.41 9.07
CA SER A 200 -17.46 -4.31 9.99
C SER A 200 -18.50 -5.42 9.77
N ARG A 201 -18.86 -5.67 8.52
CA ARG A 201 -19.82 -6.73 8.17
C ARG A 201 -19.31 -8.12 8.49
N LYS A 202 -18.02 -8.40 8.20
CA LYS A 202 -17.43 -9.73 8.38
C LYS A 202 -17.15 -10.04 9.86
N THR A 203 -16.67 -9.07 10.63
CA THR A 203 -16.35 -9.24 12.06
C THR A 203 -17.57 -9.06 12.94
N GLY A 204 -18.60 -8.33 12.48
CA GLY A 204 -19.72 -7.89 13.28
C GLY A 204 -19.38 -6.70 14.19
N TRP A 205 -18.19 -6.11 14.08
CA TRP A 205 -17.73 -5.01 14.92
C TRP A 205 -18.13 -3.66 14.34
N ASP A 206 -18.64 -2.79 15.18
CA ASP A 206 -18.80 -1.37 14.90
C ASP A 206 -17.49 -0.60 15.19
N LEU A 207 -17.50 0.71 14.96
CA LEU A 207 -16.33 1.58 15.19
C LEU A 207 -15.80 1.45 16.62
N LYS A 208 -16.69 1.48 17.60
CA LYS A 208 -16.31 1.42 19.02
C LYS A 208 -15.67 0.07 19.35
N GLN A 209 -16.25 -1.01 18.87
CA GLN A 209 -15.71 -2.35 19.07
C GLN A 209 -14.37 -2.53 18.37
N MET A 210 -14.17 -1.95 17.19
CA MET A 210 -12.84 -1.96 16.54
C MET A 210 -11.78 -1.26 17.39
N LEU A 211 -12.11 -0.10 17.99
CA LEU A 211 -11.19 0.64 18.87
C LEU A 211 -10.90 -0.05 20.21
N GLU A 212 -11.67 -1.06 20.59
CA GLU A 212 -11.33 -1.93 21.72
C GLU A 212 -10.15 -2.88 21.40
N HIS A 213 -9.85 -3.09 20.10
CA HIS A 213 -8.83 -4.03 19.61
C HIS A 213 -7.64 -3.35 18.94
N VAL A 214 -7.79 -2.13 18.43
CA VAL A 214 -6.73 -1.35 17.78
C VAL A 214 -6.55 0.00 18.46
N GLU A 215 -5.31 0.50 18.54
CA GLU A 215 -5.03 1.81 19.19
C GLU A 215 -5.49 2.98 18.30
N VAL A 216 -5.32 2.87 16.98
CA VAL A 216 -5.65 3.91 15.99
C VAL A 216 -6.29 3.29 14.76
N LEU A 217 -7.46 3.79 14.38
CA LEU A 217 -8.12 3.44 13.13
C LEU A 217 -8.07 4.63 12.17
N VAL A 218 -7.59 4.39 10.94
CA VAL A 218 -7.57 5.40 9.88
C VAL A 218 -8.41 4.91 8.69
N ILE A 219 -9.44 5.70 8.36
CA ILE A 219 -10.36 5.41 7.25
C ILE A 219 -10.18 6.48 6.16
N THR A 220 -9.64 6.10 5.01
CA THR A 220 -9.52 7.00 3.86
C THR A 220 -10.82 7.04 3.06
N ARG A 221 -11.22 8.25 2.61
CA ARG A 221 -12.51 8.52 1.93
C ARG A 221 -12.35 9.16 0.55
N GLY A 222 -11.24 8.89 -0.11
CA GLY A 222 -10.92 9.47 -1.42
C GLY A 222 -10.94 11.00 -1.38
N LYS A 223 -11.77 11.62 -2.20
CA LYS A 223 -11.90 13.10 -2.27
C LYS A 223 -12.38 13.76 -0.98
N ASP A 224 -12.99 13.01 -0.10
CA ASP A 224 -13.52 13.51 1.18
C ASP A 224 -12.47 13.40 2.30
N GLY A 225 -11.20 13.09 1.98
CA GLY A 225 -10.08 13.06 2.91
C GLY A 225 -9.94 11.75 3.66
N ALA A 226 -9.63 11.82 4.96
CA ALA A 226 -9.52 10.67 5.83
C ALA A 226 -10.00 11.01 7.26
N ASP A 227 -10.52 10.01 7.95
CA ASP A 227 -10.85 10.14 9.37
C ASP A 227 -9.94 9.24 10.19
N LEU A 228 -9.42 9.77 11.26
CA LEU A 228 -8.60 9.08 12.24
C LEU A 228 -9.34 9.02 13.58
N TYR A 229 -9.42 7.83 14.14
CA TYR A 229 -10.09 7.56 15.40
C TYR A 229 -9.13 6.93 16.39
N THR A 230 -9.19 7.39 17.64
CA THR A 230 -8.59 6.77 18.83
C THR A 230 -9.68 6.66 19.90
N ASP A 231 -9.38 6.07 21.07
CA ASP A 231 -10.35 6.00 22.18
C ASP A 231 -10.91 7.36 22.61
N ASP A 232 -10.11 8.42 22.48
CA ASP A 232 -10.44 9.75 23.02
C ASP A 232 -10.57 10.83 21.94
N LYS A 233 -10.25 10.53 20.66
CA LYS A 233 -10.21 11.54 19.60
C LYS A 233 -10.78 11.02 18.28
N GLU A 234 -11.42 11.94 17.59
CA GLU A 234 -11.75 11.86 16.19
C GLU A 234 -11.12 13.06 15.48
N VAL A 235 -10.34 12.80 14.42
CA VAL A 235 -9.64 13.83 13.64
C VAL A 235 -9.99 13.64 12.19
N HIS A 236 -10.60 14.66 11.59
CA HIS A 236 -10.80 14.70 10.14
C HIS A 236 -9.59 15.34 9.46
N ILE A 237 -9.05 14.63 8.46
CA ILE A 237 -7.92 15.06 7.64
C ILE A 237 -8.44 15.47 6.27
N PRO A 238 -8.42 16.75 5.90
CA PRO A 238 -8.88 17.19 4.60
C PRO A 238 -7.90 16.78 3.49
N THR A 239 -8.42 16.68 2.25
CA THR A 239 -7.57 16.52 1.07
C THR A 239 -6.84 17.82 0.75
N VAL A 240 -5.66 17.71 0.15
CA VAL A 240 -5.02 18.83 -0.56
C VAL A 240 -5.62 18.89 -1.96
N PRO A 241 -5.96 20.08 -2.48
CA PRO A 241 -6.36 20.22 -3.88
C PRO A 241 -5.25 19.74 -4.82
N GLU A 242 -5.64 18.89 -5.76
CA GLU A 242 -4.80 18.41 -6.84
C GLU A 242 -4.76 19.39 -8.01
N ASP A 243 -3.62 19.45 -8.71
CA ASP A 243 -3.51 20.21 -9.96
C ASP A 243 -4.18 19.44 -11.12
N GLU A 244 -4.03 18.12 -11.15
CA GLU A 244 -4.61 17.23 -12.15
C GLU A 244 -4.76 15.79 -11.59
N ILE A 245 -5.87 15.13 -11.89
CA ILE A 245 -6.04 13.70 -11.59
C ILE A 245 -5.51 12.88 -12.78
N VAL A 246 -4.36 12.23 -12.59
CA VAL A 246 -3.70 11.44 -13.64
C VAL A 246 -3.91 9.95 -13.45
N ASP A 247 -3.62 9.43 -12.24
CA ASP A 247 -3.73 7.99 -11.96
C ASP A 247 -3.99 7.75 -10.45
N PRO A 248 -5.10 7.11 -10.08
CA PRO A 248 -5.42 6.84 -8.67
C PRO A 248 -4.63 5.66 -8.08
N THR A 249 -3.82 4.95 -8.89
CA THR A 249 -3.07 3.77 -8.46
C THR A 249 -1.99 4.15 -7.43
N GLY A 250 -2.03 3.51 -6.26
CA GLY A 250 -1.04 3.73 -5.20
C GLY A 250 -1.25 4.99 -4.35
N VAL A 251 -2.32 5.75 -4.58
CA VAL A 251 -2.65 6.96 -3.78
C VAL A 251 -2.84 6.62 -2.31
N GLY A 252 -3.52 5.51 -2.00
CA GLY A 252 -3.66 5.01 -0.64
C GLY A 252 -2.33 4.59 -0.01
N ASP A 253 -1.43 3.99 -0.80
CA ASP A 253 -0.09 3.61 -0.35
C ASP A 253 0.77 4.85 -0.06
N ALA A 254 0.67 5.88 -0.92
CA ALA A 254 1.35 7.16 -0.71
C ALA A 254 0.84 7.88 0.55
N PHE A 255 -0.48 7.86 0.80
CA PHE A 255 -1.04 8.36 2.06
C PHE A 255 -0.42 7.67 3.27
N ARG A 256 -0.38 6.32 3.26
CA ARG A 256 0.23 5.53 4.35
C ARG A 256 1.70 5.87 4.52
N GLY A 257 2.44 6.01 3.42
CA GLY A 257 3.86 6.36 3.44
C GLY A 257 4.12 7.74 4.06
N GLY A 258 3.33 8.75 3.67
CA GLY A 258 3.40 10.09 4.26
C GLY A 258 3.02 10.11 5.74
N PHE A 259 1.91 9.44 6.10
CA PHE A 259 1.48 9.29 7.49
C PHE A 259 2.56 8.66 8.37
N LEU A 260 3.14 7.55 7.90
CA LEU A 260 4.18 6.81 8.63
C LEU A 260 5.48 7.59 8.76
N ALA A 261 5.84 8.41 7.76
CA ALA A 261 6.97 9.32 7.87
C ALA A 261 6.72 10.36 8.96
N GLY A 262 5.53 10.96 9.02
CA GLY A 262 5.14 11.86 10.12
C GLY A 262 5.18 11.17 11.49
N TYR A 263 4.66 9.96 11.56
CA TYR A 263 4.69 9.16 12.79
C TYR A 263 6.12 8.85 13.25
N ALA A 264 7.03 8.54 12.31
CA ALA A 264 8.44 8.27 12.61
C ALA A 264 9.15 9.48 13.26
N HIS A 265 8.71 10.70 12.91
CA HIS A 265 9.18 11.94 13.52
C HIS A 265 8.47 12.29 14.85
N GLY A 266 7.48 11.49 15.28
CA GLY A 266 6.72 11.74 16.51
C GLY A 266 5.75 12.91 16.43
N PHE A 267 5.28 13.26 15.21
CA PHE A 267 4.29 14.29 15.03
C PHE A 267 2.90 13.84 15.54
N ASP A 268 2.04 14.80 15.84
CA ASP A 268 0.67 14.49 16.24
C ASP A 268 -0.17 13.93 15.06
N TRP A 269 -1.32 13.32 15.40
CA TRP A 269 -2.15 12.61 14.42
C TRP A 269 -2.64 13.48 13.27
N THR A 270 -2.95 14.75 13.55
CA THR A 270 -3.38 15.71 12.52
C THR A 270 -2.27 15.93 11.51
N LEU A 271 -1.08 16.24 11.99
CA LEU A 271 0.07 16.49 11.13
C LEU A 271 0.50 15.24 10.37
N CYS A 272 0.47 14.05 10.99
CA CYS A 272 0.70 12.79 10.28
C CYS A 272 -0.28 12.59 9.12
N GLY A 273 -1.58 12.83 9.37
CA GLY A 273 -2.62 12.70 8.35
C GLY A 273 -2.46 13.72 7.22
N GLU A 274 -2.17 14.97 7.54
CA GLU A 274 -1.94 16.05 6.56
C GLU A 274 -0.72 15.78 5.67
N ILE A 275 0.36 15.24 6.24
CA ILE A 275 1.53 14.77 5.47
C ILE A 275 1.11 13.62 4.54
N GLY A 276 0.31 12.67 5.02
CA GLY A 276 -0.26 11.59 4.22
C GLY A 276 -1.13 12.12 3.07
N SER A 277 -2.00 13.10 3.36
CA SER A 277 -2.88 13.73 2.37
C SER A 277 -2.08 14.38 1.23
N LEU A 278 -1.03 15.13 1.55
CA LEU A 278 -0.18 15.75 0.53
C LEU A 278 0.62 14.70 -0.27
N ALA A 279 1.16 13.67 0.38
CA ALA A 279 1.87 12.59 -0.31
C ALA A 279 0.94 11.85 -1.30
N ALA A 280 -0.32 11.63 -0.90
CA ALA A 280 -1.36 11.04 -1.76
C ALA A 280 -1.61 11.88 -3.01
N VAL A 281 -1.69 13.21 -2.90
CA VAL A 281 -1.90 14.10 -4.04
C VAL A 281 -0.71 14.08 -4.99
N TYR A 282 0.53 14.09 -4.50
CA TYR A 282 1.70 13.94 -5.38
C TYR A 282 1.67 12.64 -6.19
N CYS A 283 1.17 11.54 -5.59
CA CYS A 283 0.99 10.28 -6.30
C CYS A 283 -0.12 10.37 -7.35
N LEU A 284 -1.27 10.97 -7.00
CA LEU A 284 -2.45 11.10 -7.86
C LEU A 284 -2.15 11.90 -9.15
N GLU A 285 -1.24 12.86 -9.08
CA GLU A 285 -0.80 13.74 -10.17
C GLU A 285 0.20 13.06 -11.13
N GLN A 286 0.56 11.80 -10.92
CA GLN A 286 1.53 11.09 -11.75
C GLN A 286 1.01 9.72 -12.16
N ARG A 287 1.51 9.20 -13.31
CA ARG A 287 1.13 7.87 -13.77
C ARG A 287 1.95 6.81 -13.05
N GLY A 288 1.26 5.94 -12.31
CA GLY A 288 1.86 4.82 -11.57
C GLY A 288 2.36 5.21 -10.17
N PRO A 289 2.39 4.23 -9.25
CA PRO A 289 2.50 4.47 -7.81
C PRO A 289 3.90 4.93 -7.34
N GLN A 290 4.92 4.83 -8.19
CA GLN A 290 6.31 5.20 -7.85
C GLN A 290 6.94 6.19 -8.87
N SER A 291 6.11 6.99 -9.53
CA SER A 291 6.56 7.97 -10.52
C SER A 291 6.58 9.40 -10.00
N HIS A 292 5.85 9.67 -8.92
CA HIS A 292 5.90 10.97 -8.26
C HIS A 292 7.26 11.21 -7.60
N THR A 293 7.70 12.45 -7.62
CA THR A 293 8.96 12.84 -7.00
C THR A 293 8.87 14.28 -6.53
N TYR A 294 9.55 14.58 -5.45
CA TYR A 294 9.74 15.91 -4.88
C TYR A 294 10.99 15.91 -4.01
N THR A 295 11.57 17.07 -3.82
CA THR A 295 12.52 17.30 -2.73
C THR A 295 11.76 17.56 -1.44
N ARG A 296 12.35 17.25 -0.28
CA ARG A 296 11.74 17.55 1.02
C ARG A 296 11.38 19.03 1.15
N LYS A 297 12.20 19.92 0.56
CA LYS A 297 11.93 21.35 0.53
C LYS A 297 10.65 21.69 -0.26
N GLU A 298 10.50 21.17 -1.47
CA GLU A 298 9.28 21.36 -2.29
C GLU A 298 8.05 20.81 -1.57
N PHE A 299 8.18 19.66 -0.91
CA PHE A 299 7.10 19.09 -0.11
C PHE A 299 6.67 20.03 1.01
N VAL A 300 7.60 20.53 1.82
CA VAL A 300 7.32 21.46 2.93
C VAL A 300 6.75 22.78 2.42
N GLU A 301 7.27 23.32 1.32
CA GLU A 301 6.75 24.55 0.71
C GLU A 301 5.31 24.37 0.20
N ARG A 302 4.98 23.23 -0.42
CA ARG A 302 3.61 22.94 -0.85
C ARG A 302 2.70 22.66 0.35
N PHE A 303 3.16 21.92 1.36
CA PHE A 303 2.44 21.68 2.60
C PHE A 303 1.95 22.98 3.25
N ARG A 304 2.85 23.94 3.43
CA ARG A 304 2.57 25.26 4.06
C ARG A 304 1.63 26.16 3.26
N LYS A 305 1.28 25.81 2.02
CA LYS A 305 0.22 26.50 1.27
C LYS A 305 -1.18 26.05 1.69
N HIS A 306 -1.30 24.88 2.30
CA HIS A 306 -2.57 24.25 2.61
C HIS A 306 -2.79 24.03 4.10
N PHE A 307 -1.71 23.81 4.86
CA PHE A 307 -1.73 23.45 6.27
C PHE A 307 -0.72 24.29 7.08
N ASP A 308 -0.97 24.40 8.36
CA ASP A 308 -0.05 25.03 9.32
C ASP A 308 0.68 23.96 10.14
N ASP A 309 1.98 23.80 9.89
CA ASP A 309 2.83 22.85 10.62
C ASP A 309 3.43 23.43 11.92
N GLY A 310 3.21 24.72 12.20
CA GLY A 310 3.84 25.39 13.34
C GLY A 310 5.37 25.33 13.31
N GLY A 311 5.97 25.16 12.11
CA GLY A 311 7.41 25.00 11.90
C GLY A 311 7.96 23.58 12.16
N LYS A 312 7.10 22.59 12.50
CA LYS A 312 7.55 21.22 12.83
C LYS A 312 8.20 20.52 11.63
N LEU A 313 7.74 20.80 10.40
CA LEU A 313 8.29 20.17 9.20
C LEU A 313 9.72 20.64 8.84
N ASP A 314 10.28 21.63 9.54
CA ASP A 314 11.70 21.96 9.41
C ASP A 314 12.60 20.76 9.80
N GLU A 315 12.08 19.81 10.55
CA GLU A 315 12.80 18.55 10.85
C GLU A 315 13.04 17.68 9.60
N LEU A 316 12.13 17.71 8.64
CA LEU A 316 12.30 17.01 7.37
C LEU A 316 13.40 17.63 6.49
N LEU A 317 13.82 18.85 6.77
CA LEU A 317 14.83 19.57 5.99
C LEU A 317 16.28 19.30 6.46
N LYS A 318 16.42 18.68 7.62
CA LYS A 318 17.72 18.26 8.16
C LYS A 318 18.16 16.95 7.51
#